data_5ce7e3644e12109025e11fb34e80f378
#
_entry.id   5ce7e3644e12109025e11fb34e80f378
#
_cell.length_a   1.000
_cell.length_b   1.000
_cell.length_c   1.000
_cell.angle_alpha   90.00
_cell.angle_beta   90.00
_cell.angle_gamma   90.00
#
_symmetry.space_group_name_H-M   'P 1'
#
loop_
_entity.id
_entity.type
_entity.pdbx_description
1 polymer ?
#
loop_
_entity_poly.entity_id
_entity_poly.type
_entity_poly.pdbx_seq_one_letter_code
_entity_poly.pdbx_strand_id
1 'polypeptide(L)' 'MFIGARTTILYDVKIGNNVIIGAGSLVNKDIPDGCVAAGVPAKVVGSFQNYKDRMLQLSIDQH' A
#
# COMPACT_ATOMS: atom_id res chain seq x y z
N MET A 1 -5.20 -6.63 -4.48
CA MET A 1 -4.53 -6.22 -3.23
C MET A 1 -3.11 -6.76 -3.23
N PHE A 2 -2.16 -5.93 -2.90
CA PHE A 2 -0.77 -6.34 -2.77
C PHE A 2 -0.25 -5.95 -1.38
N ILE A 3 0.37 -6.88 -0.69
CA ILE A 3 0.92 -6.64 0.63
C ILE A 3 2.40 -6.99 0.59
N GLY A 4 3.25 -6.02 0.88
CA GLY A 4 4.69 -6.21 0.87
C GLY A 4 5.17 -7.15 1.95
N ALA A 5 6.43 -7.62 1.82
CA ALA A 5 7.01 -8.55 2.77
C ALA A 5 7.14 -7.91 4.16
N ARG A 6 7.01 -8.75 5.20
CA ARG A 6 7.15 -8.34 6.60
C ARG A 6 6.12 -7.30 7.03
N THR A 7 5.00 -7.23 6.33
CA THR A 7 3.89 -6.37 6.74
C THR A 7 3.12 -7.07 7.86
N THR A 8 2.82 -6.32 8.91
CA THR A 8 2.00 -6.80 10.02
C THR A 8 0.64 -6.14 9.94
N ILE A 9 -0.41 -6.92 9.94
CA ILE A 9 -1.79 -6.44 9.94
C ILE A 9 -2.44 -6.92 11.22
N LEU A 10 -2.86 -5.97 12.06
CA LEU A 10 -3.52 -6.32 13.31
C LEU A 10 -4.93 -6.83 13.02
N TYR A 11 -5.44 -7.71 13.89
CA TYR A 11 -6.80 -8.19 13.69
C TYR A 11 -7.80 -7.05 13.93
N ASP A 12 -9.03 -7.23 13.47
CA ASP A 12 -10.07 -6.20 13.42
C ASP A 12 -9.78 -5.07 12.44
N VAL A 13 -8.74 -5.20 11.61
CA VAL A 13 -8.45 -4.24 10.57
C VAL A 13 -9.02 -4.76 9.25
N LYS A 14 -9.73 -3.90 8.54
CA LYS A 14 -10.29 -4.22 7.23
C LYS A 14 -9.50 -3.51 6.15
N ILE A 15 -9.12 -4.26 5.13
CA ILE A 15 -8.39 -3.72 4.00
C ILE A 15 -9.27 -3.88 2.76
N GLY A 16 -9.50 -2.78 2.07
CA GLY A 16 -10.37 -2.77 0.91
C GLY A 16 -9.75 -3.42 -0.31
N ASN A 17 -10.42 -3.28 -1.44
CA ASN A 17 -9.96 -3.80 -2.71
C ASN A 17 -8.97 -2.84 -3.35
N ASN A 18 -8.08 -3.37 -4.21
CA ASN A 18 -7.10 -2.56 -4.94
C ASN A 18 -6.23 -1.72 -4.00
N VAL A 19 -5.77 -2.35 -2.92
CA VAL A 19 -4.92 -1.70 -1.92
C VAL A 19 -3.50 -2.23 -2.07
N ILE A 20 -2.52 -1.34 -1.93
CA ILE A 20 -1.11 -1.71 -1.90
C ILE A 20 -0.56 -1.29 -0.54
N ILE A 21 0.13 -2.22 0.12
CA ILE A 21 0.75 -1.94 1.42
C ILE A 21 2.25 -2.17 1.28
N GLY A 22 3.02 -1.15 1.60
CA GLY A 22 4.48 -1.22 1.50
C GLY A 22 5.09 -2.24 2.45
N ALA A 23 6.24 -2.79 2.07
CA ALA A 23 6.93 -3.79 2.88
C ALA A 23 7.32 -3.21 4.24
N GLY A 24 7.23 -4.05 5.27
CA GLY A 24 7.62 -3.65 6.62
C GLY A 24 6.64 -2.73 7.32
N SER A 25 5.43 -2.58 6.79
CA SER A 25 4.42 -1.69 7.38
C SER A 25 3.69 -2.38 8.53
N LEU A 26 3.15 -1.58 9.42
CA LEU A 26 2.26 -2.05 10.50
C LEU A 26 0.89 -1.43 10.28
N VAL A 27 -0.08 -2.24 9.90
CA VAL A 27 -1.44 -1.75 9.65
C VAL A 27 -2.27 -1.90 10.92
N ASN A 28 -2.62 -0.78 11.51
CA ASN A 28 -3.40 -0.75 12.75
C ASN A 28 -4.76 -0.07 12.59
N LYS A 29 -5.11 0.33 11.37
CA LYS A 29 -6.39 0.96 11.05
C LYS A 29 -6.89 0.45 9.71
N ASP A 30 -8.20 0.55 9.49
CA ASP A 30 -8.78 0.13 8.22
C ASP A 30 -8.22 0.94 7.06
N ILE A 31 -7.99 0.25 5.95
CA ILE A 31 -7.49 0.87 4.72
C ILE A 31 -8.63 0.85 3.70
N PRO A 32 -9.08 2.00 3.22
CA PRO A 32 -10.16 2.03 2.22
C PRO A 32 -9.71 1.52 0.87
N ASP A 33 -10.69 1.25 -0.01
CA ASP A 33 -10.42 0.77 -1.35
C ASP A 33 -9.56 1.75 -2.14
N GLY A 34 -8.70 1.21 -2.98
CA GLY A 34 -7.94 2.02 -3.93
C GLY A 34 -6.84 2.87 -3.32
N CYS A 35 -6.34 2.51 -2.14
CA CYS A 35 -5.33 3.30 -1.44
C CYS A 35 -3.99 2.58 -1.40
N VAL A 36 -2.93 3.35 -1.25
CA VAL A 36 -1.59 2.86 -0.96
C VAL A 36 -1.22 3.31 0.44
N ALA A 37 -0.82 2.37 1.27
CA ALA A 37 -0.43 2.66 2.65
C ALA A 37 0.97 2.14 2.93
N ALA A 38 1.70 2.82 3.80
CA ALA A 38 3.05 2.41 4.17
C ALA A 38 3.45 3.04 5.49
N GLY A 39 4.45 2.43 6.13
CA GLY A 39 5.04 2.96 7.36
C GLY A 39 4.61 2.25 8.62
N VAL A 40 5.13 2.70 9.75
CA VAL A 40 4.82 2.17 11.07
C VAL A 40 4.46 3.36 11.97
N PRO A 41 3.19 3.56 12.28
CA PRO A 41 2.02 2.87 11.76
C PRO A 41 1.77 3.21 10.28
N ALA A 42 1.15 2.29 9.55
CA ALA A 42 0.86 2.50 8.14
C ALA A 42 -0.12 3.66 7.97
N LYS A 43 0.18 4.52 7.00
CA LYS A 43 -0.67 5.65 6.66
C LYS A 43 -0.93 5.64 5.17
N VAL A 44 -2.08 6.15 4.78
CA VAL A 44 -2.39 6.30 3.37
C VAL A 44 -1.46 7.36 2.78
N VAL A 45 -0.63 6.95 1.82
CA VAL A 45 0.36 7.83 1.21
C VAL A 45 0.00 8.19 -0.23
N GLY A 46 -1.05 7.58 -0.78
CA GLY A 46 -1.49 7.87 -2.13
C GLY A 46 -2.63 6.97 -2.54
N SER A 47 -2.99 7.06 -3.82
CA SER A 47 -4.01 6.21 -4.40
C SER A 47 -3.37 5.11 -5.23
N PHE A 48 -4.10 4.00 -5.40
CA PHE A 48 -3.66 2.90 -6.23
C PHE A 48 -3.36 3.38 -7.65
N GLN A 49 -4.20 4.25 -8.20
CA GLN A 49 -4.04 4.74 -9.55
C GLN A 49 -2.73 5.53 -9.69
N ASN A 50 -2.46 6.43 -8.78
CA ASN A 50 -1.22 7.21 -8.79
C ASN A 50 0.01 6.33 -8.63
N TYR A 51 -0.07 5.34 -7.76
CA TYR A 51 1.03 4.40 -7.56
C TYR A 51 1.33 3.63 -8.84
N LYS A 52 0.29 3.15 -9.50
CA LYS A 52 0.43 2.39 -10.73
C LYS A 52 1.10 3.23 -11.82
N ASP A 53 0.67 4.46 -11.98
CA ASP A 53 1.25 5.37 -12.98
C ASP A 53 2.72 5.64 -12.67
N ARG A 54 3.03 5.89 -11.41
CA ARG A 54 4.41 6.14 -10.98
C ARG A 54 5.30 4.93 -11.19
N MET A 55 4.79 3.75 -10.92
CA MET A 55 5.55 2.51 -11.13
C MET A 55 5.90 2.30 -12.58
N LEU A 56 4.95 2.55 -13.48
CA LEU A 56 5.19 2.43 -14.91
C LEU A 56 6.27 3.40 -15.36
N GLN A 57 6.22 4.63 -14.86
CA GLN A 57 7.20 5.65 -15.22
C GLN A 57 8.58 5.31 -14.69
N LEU A 58 8.67 4.82 -13.46
CA LEU A 58 9.95 4.40 -12.89
C LEU A 58 10.55 3.24 -13.65
N SER A 59 9.72 2.30 -14.09
CA SER A 59 10.22 1.17 -14.89
C SER A 59 10.80 1.63 -16.22
N ILE A 60 10.22 2.64 -16.84
CA ILE A 60 10.74 3.22 -18.08
C ILE A 60 12.06 3.93 -17.82
N ASP A 61 12.14 4.69 -16.74
CA ASP A 61 13.32 5.49 -16.42
C ASP A 61 14.53 4.64 -16.05
N GLN A 62 14.31 3.41 -15.59
CA GLN A 62 15.39 2.52 -15.20
C GLN A 62 16.02 1.76 -16.37
N HIS A 63 15.44 1.92 -17.54
CA HIS A 63 15.95 1.31 -18.76
C HIS A 63 16.66 2.33 -19.60
#